data_5ea8912c0ca46430a6e7eca1b2e6b937
#
_entry.id   5ea8912c0ca46430a6e7eca1b2e6b937
#
_cell.length_a   1.000
_cell.length_b   1.000
_cell.length_c   1.000
_cell.angle_alpha   90.00
_cell.angle_beta   90.00
_cell.angle_gamma   90.00
#
_symmetry.space_group_name_H-M   'P 1'
#
loop_
_entity.id
_entity.type
_entity.pdbx_description
1 polymer ?
#
loop_
_entity_poly.entity_id
_entity_poly.type
_entity_poly.pdbx_seq_one_letter_code
_entity_poly.pdbx_strand_id
1 'polypeptide(L)'
;MRLLIVDSDQEAARLLATRLRDERFVVDMAHAGAAGDAMASVNPYDVIVLDWILPDTSGIMLSRELRARGISTPILLLTARASLKDRVTELKATDDFLTKPFHFDELLARVHTLVRRSGSARPMVLRVADLTLDPVSHHVVRGGRTIHLTRTEYALLAVLMRYPGEVVTRSRLTQSVWTGDGESLSTALDVHVHNLRRKLDVTGGAPLIRTIRGSGYAVGYPDQ
;
A
#
# COMPACT_ATOMS: atom_id res chain seq x y z
N MET A 1 0.78 0.91 -1.05
CA MET A 1 -0.61 0.65 -0.61
C MET A 1 -0.64 0.48 0.89
N ARG A 2 -1.62 1.10 1.57
CA ARG A 2 -1.75 1.05 3.04
C ARG A 2 -2.90 0.13 3.42
N LEU A 3 -2.64 -0.83 4.29
CA LEU A 3 -3.57 -1.86 4.69
C LEU A 3 -3.77 -1.82 6.21
N LEU A 4 -5.01 -1.98 6.67
CA LEU A 4 -5.33 -2.17 8.08
C LEU A 4 -5.71 -3.63 8.32
N ILE A 5 -5.07 -4.27 9.29
CA ILE A 5 -5.49 -5.57 9.83
C ILE A 5 -6.22 -5.33 11.13
N VAL A 6 -7.42 -5.88 11.28
CA VAL A 6 -8.16 -5.90 12.54
C VAL A 6 -8.41 -7.36 12.92
N ASP A 7 -7.62 -7.89 13.83
CA ASP A 7 -7.68 -9.29 14.28
C ASP A 7 -7.29 -9.38 15.76
N SER A 8 -8.10 -10.07 16.54
CA SER A 8 -7.87 -10.27 17.99
C SER A 8 -6.68 -11.17 18.28
N ASP A 9 -6.33 -12.07 17.38
CA ASP A 9 -5.13 -12.89 17.46
C ASP A 9 -3.90 -12.07 17.05
N GLN A 10 -3.18 -11.59 18.06
CA GLN A 10 -2.00 -10.74 17.86
C GLN A 10 -0.88 -11.46 17.12
N GLU A 11 -0.69 -12.76 17.33
CA GLU A 11 0.36 -13.53 16.69
C GLU A 11 0.05 -13.74 15.21
N ALA A 12 -1.17 -14.16 14.90
CA ALA A 12 -1.65 -14.30 13.52
C ALA A 12 -1.59 -12.96 12.77
N ALA A 13 -2.04 -11.87 13.39
CA ALA A 13 -1.98 -10.53 12.83
C ALA A 13 -0.53 -10.08 12.52
N ARG A 14 0.42 -10.32 13.44
CA ARG A 14 1.84 -9.99 13.23
C ARG A 14 2.46 -10.80 12.09
N LEU A 15 2.19 -12.11 12.05
CA LEU A 15 2.69 -12.97 10.98
C LEU A 15 2.16 -12.51 9.61
N LEU A 16 0.85 -12.24 9.55
CA LEU A 16 0.21 -11.75 8.33
C LEU A 16 0.78 -10.38 7.92
N ALA A 17 0.94 -9.46 8.88
CA ALA A 17 1.50 -8.14 8.63
C ALA A 17 2.95 -8.22 8.10
N THR A 18 3.76 -9.11 8.64
CA THR A 18 5.14 -9.31 8.17
C THR A 18 5.14 -9.75 6.71
N ARG A 19 4.36 -10.77 6.36
CA ARG A 19 4.27 -11.25 4.98
C ARG A 19 3.72 -10.19 4.02
N LEU A 20 2.72 -9.41 4.44
CA LEU A 20 2.19 -8.30 3.61
C LEU A 20 3.20 -7.16 3.44
N ARG A 21 4.02 -6.88 4.46
CA ARG A 21 5.13 -5.92 4.33
C ARG A 21 6.19 -6.41 3.34
N ASP A 22 6.44 -7.71 3.30
CA ASP A 22 7.31 -8.32 2.28
C ASP A 22 6.74 -8.10 0.87
N GLU A 23 5.42 -8.05 0.72
CA GLU A 23 4.71 -7.69 -0.50
C GLU A 23 4.52 -6.16 -0.68
N ARG A 24 5.28 -5.34 0.08
CA ARG A 24 5.35 -3.87 -0.02
C ARG A 24 4.09 -3.12 0.41
N PHE A 25 3.24 -3.73 1.21
CA PHE A 25 2.18 -3.00 1.89
C PHE A 25 2.73 -2.23 3.11
N VAL A 26 2.21 -1.04 3.35
CA VAL A 26 2.31 -0.40 4.67
C VAL A 26 1.16 -0.95 5.50
N VAL A 27 1.48 -1.66 6.59
CA VAL A 27 0.48 -2.40 7.35
C VAL A 27 0.39 -1.86 8.76
N ASP A 28 -0.79 -1.38 9.11
CA ASP A 28 -1.20 -1.05 10.47
C ASP A 28 -2.03 -2.20 11.06
N MET A 29 -2.04 -2.34 12.38
CA MET A 29 -2.75 -3.41 13.07
C MET A 29 -3.59 -2.84 14.21
N ALA A 30 -4.79 -3.39 14.38
CA ALA A 30 -5.67 -3.19 15.52
C ALA A 30 -6.12 -4.56 16.05
N HIS A 31 -6.32 -4.68 17.36
CA HIS A 31 -6.66 -5.95 18.01
C HIS A 31 -8.06 -5.97 18.62
N ALA A 32 -8.82 -4.88 18.39
CA ALA A 32 -10.21 -4.73 18.82
C ALA A 32 -10.97 -3.89 17.79
N GLY A 33 -12.28 -4.04 17.74
CA GLY A 33 -13.14 -3.32 16.82
C GLY A 33 -13.07 -1.82 17.00
N ALA A 34 -13.15 -1.33 18.25
CA ALA A 34 -13.06 0.09 18.55
C ALA A 34 -11.74 0.73 18.08
N ALA A 35 -10.61 0.02 18.23
CA ALA A 35 -9.31 0.47 17.72
C ALA A 35 -9.28 0.49 16.20
N GLY A 36 -9.79 -0.57 15.55
CA GLY A 36 -9.92 -0.66 14.10
C GLY A 36 -10.79 0.46 13.53
N ASP A 37 -11.89 0.76 14.19
CA ASP A 37 -12.80 1.83 13.87
C ASP A 37 -12.13 3.21 13.92
N ALA A 38 -11.48 3.51 15.02
CA ALA A 38 -10.76 4.77 15.20
C ALA A 38 -9.69 4.96 14.13
N MET A 39 -8.92 3.90 13.83
CA MET A 39 -7.86 3.96 12.82
C MET A 39 -8.43 4.14 11.40
N ALA A 40 -9.50 3.42 11.05
CA ALA A 40 -10.16 3.51 9.75
C ALA A 40 -10.81 4.88 9.51
N SER A 41 -11.23 5.57 10.58
CA SER A 41 -11.85 6.89 10.52
C SER A 41 -10.85 8.02 10.29
N VAL A 42 -9.61 7.86 10.75
CA VAL A 42 -8.59 8.93 10.72
C VAL A 42 -7.62 8.74 9.56
N ASN A 43 -7.34 7.50 9.16
CA ASN A 43 -6.34 7.21 8.16
C ASN A 43 -6.97 6.66 6.86
N PRO A 44 -6.50 7.09 5.69
CA PRO A 44 -6.90 6.48 4.43
C PRO A 44 -6.22 5.11 4.28
N TYR A 45 -7.01 4.06 4.13
CA TYR A 45 -6.55 2.71 3.80
C TYR A 45 -7.03 2.32 2.40
N ASP A 46 -6.21 1.54 1.69
CA ASP A 46 -6.56 0.97 0.38
C ASP A 46 -7.42 -0.29 0.54
N VAL A 47 -7.25 -1.01 1.68
CA VAL A 47 -8.04 -2.19 2.03
C VAL A 47 -7.98 -2.43 3.54
N ILE A 48 -9.05 -3.00 4.10
CA ILE A 48 -9.12 -3.47 5.49
C ILE A 48 -9.27 -4.99 5.46
N VAL A 49 -8.38 -5.71 6.14
CA VAL A 49 -8.51 -7.14 6.43
C VAL A 49 -9.05 -7.26 7.84
N LEU A 50 -10.24 -7.84 7.98
CA LEU A 50 -11.03 -7.80 9.19
C LEU A 50 -11.40 -9.20 9.64
N ASP A 51 -11.04 -9.58 10.87
CA ASP A 51 -11.50 -10.83 11.44
C ASP A 51 -12.98 -10.77 11.81
N TRP A 52 -13.67 -11.89 11.66
CA TRP A 52 -15.06 -12.03 12.04
C TRP A 52 -15.28 -11.85 13.53
N ILE A 53 -14.40 -12.42 14.37
CA ILE A 53 -14.52 -12.44 15.82
C ILE A 53 -13.57 -11.43 16.42
N LEU A 54 -14.12 -10.37 17.00
CA LEU A 54 -13.37 -9.35 17.75
C LEU A 54 -13.85 -9.36 19.22
N PRO A 55 -13.00 -8.90 20.15
CA PRO A 55 -13.31 -9.00 21.58
C PRO A 55 -14.48 -8.11 22.02
N ASP A 56 -14.74 -7.02 21.32
CA ASP A 56 -15.71 -5.97 21.64
C ASP A 56 -16.89 -5.91 20.66
N THR A 57 -16.76 -6.50 19.47
CA THR A 57 -17.81 -6.51 18.44
C THR A 57 -17.58 -7.67 17.46
N SER A 58 -18.38 -7.78 16.43
CA SER A 58 -18.09 -8.66 15.30
C SER A 58 -17.59 -7.86 14.10
N GLY A 59 -16.73 -8.47 13.28
CA GLY A 59 -16.23 -7.83 12.05
C GLY A 59 -17.36 -7.36 11.13
N ILE A 60 -18.49 -8.07 11.09
CA ILE A 60 -19.68 -7.66 10.33
C ILE A 60 -20.31 -6.39 10.90
N MET A 61 -20.41 -6.28 12.20
CA MET A 61 -20.96 -5.07 12.83
C MET A 61 -20.06 -3.88 12.57
N LEU A 62 -18.75 -4.04 12.76
CA LEU A 62 -17.77 -3.01 12.44
C LEU A 62 -17.85 -2.59 10.96
N SER A 63 -17.96 -3.54 10.03
CA SER A 63 -18.12 -3.23 8.60
C SER A 63 -19.36 -2.36 8.35
N ARG A 64 -20.49 -2.68 8.98
CA ARG A 64 -21.74 -1.90 8.85
C ARG A 64 -21.59 -0.49 9.38
N GLU A 65 -20.94 -0.33 10.53
CA GLU A 65 -20.68 0.98 11.13
C GLU A 65 -19.76 1.84 10.25
N LEU A 66 -18.70 1.25 9.69
CA LEU A 66 -17.83 1.93 8.73
C LEU A 66 -18.62 2.38 7.48
N ARG A 67 -19.47 1.50 6.93
CA ARG A 67 -20.32 1.83 5.77
C ARG A 67 -21.37 2.90 6.08
N ALA A 68 -21.99 2.86 7.26
CA ALA A 68 -22.96 3.87 7.70
C ALA A 68 -22.34 5.28 7.81
N ARG A 69 -21.04 5.36 8.07
CA ARG A 69 -20.28 6.63 8.08
C ARG A 69 -19.69 7.02 6.74
N GLY A 70 -20.04 6.30 5.67
CA GLY A 70 -19.57 6.61 4.31
C GLY A 70 -18.13 6.14 4.01
N ILE A 71 -17.53 5.34 4.86
CA ILE A 71 -16.20 4.77 4.60
C ILE A 71 -16.36 3.67 3.55
N SER A 72 -15.86 3.93 2.35
CA SER A 72 -15.94 3.04 1.19
C SER A 72 -14.71 2.15 1.01
N THR A 73 -13.74 2.21 1.91
CA THR A 73 -12.54 1.35 1.87
C THR A 73 -12.95 -0.12 1.75
N PRO A 74 -12.41 -0.88 0.79
CA PRO A 74 -12.72 -2.29 0.63
C PRO A 74 -12.41 -3.08 1.89
N ILE A 75 -13.30 -4.05 2.22
CA ILE A 75 -13.17 -4.90 3.40
C ILE A 75 -13.10 -6.36 2.96
N LEU A 76 -12.00 -7.04 3.28
CA LEU A 76 -11.85 -8.49 3.22
C LEU A 76 -12.12 -9.06 4.60
N LEU A 77 -13.21 -9.83 4.72
CA LEU A 77 -13.59 -10.46 5.98
C LEU A 77 -12.95 -11.83 6.11
N LEU A 78 -12.24 -12.09 7.20
CA LEU A 78 -11.71 -13.41 7.54
C LEU A 78 -12.71 -14.15 8.44
N THR A 79 -13.06 -15.38 8.09
CA THR A 79 -14.08 -16.16 8.82
C THR A 79 -13.68 -17.61 8.99
N ALA A 80 -14.01 -18.23 10.13
CA ALA A 80 -13.81 -19.66 10.37
C ALA A 80 -14.97 -20.54 9.82
N ARG A 81 -16.06 -19.95 9.31
CA ARG A 81 -17.28 -20.68 8.94
C ARG A 81 -17.55 -20.61 7.44
N ALA A 82 -17.38 -21.76 6.75
CA ALA A 82 -17.74 -21.92 5.34
C ALA A 82 -19.26 -21.75 5.07
N SER A 83 -20.11 -21.99 6.07
CA SER A 83 -21.59 -21.90 5.95
C SER A 83 -22.13 -20.46 5.90
N LEU A 84 -21.26 -19.46 5.96
CA LEU A 84 -21.64 -18.04 5.87
C LEU A 84 -21.72 -17.53 4.42
N LYS A 85 -21.35 -18.34 3.42
CA LYS A 85 -21.49 -17.97 2.01
C LYS A 85 -22.89 -17.45 1.67
N ASP A 86 -23.92 -18.06 2.23
CA ASP A 86 -25.31 -17.69 1.95
C ASP A 86 -25.79 -16.45 2.75
N ARG A 87 -25.18 -16.18 3.91
CA ARG A 87 -25.53 -15.03 4.76
C ARG A 87 -24.72 -13.77 4.47
N VAL A 88 -23.48 -13.91 4.02
CA VAL A 88 -22.60 -12.75 3.71
C VAL A 88 -23.04 -12.04 2.43
N THR A 89 -23.64 -12.75 1.47
CA THR A 89 -24.25 -12.16 0.27
C THR A 89 -25.42 -11.20 0.61
N GLU A 90 -26.12 -11.44 1.70
CA GLU A 90 -27.20 -10.55 2.19
C GLU A 90 -26.67 -9.30 2.89
N LEU A 91 -25.41 -9.31 3.33
CA LEU A 91 -24.93 -8.28 4.26
C LEU A 91 -24.33 -7.05 3.61
N LYS A 92 -24.23 -6.93 2.30
CA LYS A 92 -23.74 -5.72 1.56
C LYS A 92 -22.68 -4.82 2.25
N ALA A 93 -22.14 -5.27 3.39
CA ALA A 93 -21.24 -4.51 4.24
C ALA A 93 -19.77 -4.81 3.99
N THR A 94 -19.47 -5.99 3.42
CA THR A 94 -18.11 -6.43 3.06
C THR A 94 -18.01 -6.65 1.56
N ASP A 95 -16.83 -6.53 1.01
CA ASP A 95 -16.61 -6.62 -0.44
C ASP A 95 -16.14 -8.00 -0.87
N ASP A 96 -15.50 -8.75 0.03
CA ASP A 96 -15.12 -10.14 -0.15
C ASP A 96 -14.94 -10.84 1.21
N PHE A 97 -14.81 -12.15 1.21
CA PHE A 97 -14.51 -12.93 2.41
C PHE A 97 -13.52 -14.04 2.11
N LEU A 98 -12.80 -14.50 3.14
CA LEU A 98 -11.85 -15.59 3.07
C LEU A 98 -12.00 -16.49 4.29
N THR A 99 -12.11 -17.80 4.05
CA THR A 99 -12.33 -18.79 5.12
C THR A 99 -11.00 -19.23 5.73
N LYS A 100 -10.88 -19.16 7.05
CA LYS A 100 -9.75 -19.72 7.81
C LYS A 100 -9.91 -21.26 7.91
N PRO A 101 -8.84 -22.08 7.72
CA PRO A 101 -7.49 -21.67 7.34
C PRO A 101 -7.38 -21.34 5.84
N PHE A 102 -6.50 -20.40 5.49
CA PHE A 102 -6.27 -19.98 4.10
C PHE A 102 -4.78 -19.99 3.77
N HIS A 103 -4.47 -20.06 2.49
CA HIS A 103 -3.13 -19.82 1.99
C HIS A 103 -2.88 -18.30 1.81
N PHE A 104 -1.67 -17.85 2.15
CA PHE A 104 -1.32 -16.44 2.02
C PHE A 104 -1.51 -15.90 0.59
N ASP A 105 -1.16 -16.70 -0.41
CA ASP A 105 -1.29 -16.32 -1.83
C ASP A 105 -2.75 -16.07 -2.21
N GLU A 106 -3.70 -16.81 -1.61
CA GLU A 106 -5.13 -16.58 -1.81
C GLU A 106 -5.56 -15.25 -1.20
N LEU A 107 -5.14 -14.96 0.03
CA LEU A 107 -5.41 -13.67 0.67
C LEU A 107 -4.84 -12.53 -0.17
N LEU A 108 -3.58 -12.64 -0.60
CA LEU A 108 -2.91 -11.63 -1.40
C LEU A 108 -3.64 -11.35 -2.72
N ALA A 109 -4.07 -12.40 -3.42
CA ALA A 109 -4.84 -12.28 -4.66
C ALA A 109 -6.19 -11.56 -4.45
N ARG A 110 -6.88 -11.82 -3.35
CA ARG A 110 -8.14 -11.15 -2.98
C ARG A 110 -7.91 -9.68 -2.61
N VAL A 111 -6.89 -9.39 -1.81
CA VAL A 111 -6.49 -8.02 -1.46
C VAL A 111 -6.23 -7.20 -2.74
N HIS A 112 -5.44 -7.72 -3.66
CA HIS A 112 -5.19 -7.05 -4.94
C HIS A 112 -6.47 -6.85 -5.77
N THR A 113 -7.38 -7.82 -5.75
CA THR A 113 -8.66 -7.73 -6.47
C THR A 113 -9.56 -6.65 -5.86
N LEU A 114 -9.61 -6.56 -4.54
CA LEU A 114 -10.39 -5.55 -3.83
C LEU A 114 -9.87 -4.14 -4.08
N VAL A 115 -8.57 -3.94 -3.94
CA VAL A 115 -7.91 -2.66 -4.23
C VAL A 115 -8.20 -2.21 -5.68
N ARG A 116 -8.21 -3.13 -6.62
CA ARG A 116 -8.55 -2.83 -8.03
C ARG A 116 -10.03 -2.46 -8.23
N ARG A 117 -10.96 -3.12 -7.51
CA ARG A 117 -12.43 -2.91 -7.67
C ARG A 117 -12.92 -1.63 -7.00
N SER A 118 -12.28 -1.18 -5.95
CA SER A 118 -12.77 -0.08 -5.10
C SER A 118 -12.90 1.26 -5.83
N GLY A 119 -12.47 1.36 -7.08
CA GLY A 119 -12.58 2.61 -7.85
C GLY A 119 -11.90 3.82 -7.21
N SER A 120 -11.58 3.75 -5.93
CA SER A 120 -10.70 4.70 -5.26
C SER A 120 -9.24 4.43 -5.58
N ALA A 121 -8.99 3.28 -6.24
CA ALA A 121 -7.82 3.06 -7.05
C ALA A 121 -8.26 2.25 -8.29
N ARG A 122 -8.63 2.87 -9.40
CA ARG A 122 -7.77 2.59 -10.54
C ARG A 122 -6.40 2.60 -9.91
N PRO A 123 -5.58 1.51 -10.01
CA PRO A 123 -4.16 1.67 -9.73
C PRO A 123 -3.81 2.89 -10.56
N MET A 124 -3.64 4.00 -9.88
CA MET A 124 -3.39 5.23 -10.61
C MET A 124 -1.99 4.99 -11.10
N VAL A 125 -1.91 4.49 -12.34
CA VAL A 125 -0.62 4.37 -13.01
C VAL A 125 -0.01 5.74 -12.84
N LEU A 126 0.93 5.81 -11.91
CA LEU A 126 1.58 7.07 -11.61
C LEU A 126 2.27 7.49 -12.90
N ARG A 127 2.01 8.70 -13.34
CA ARG A 127 2.55 9.23 -14.58
C ARG A 127 3.28 10.54 -14.31
N VAL A 128 4.52 10.60 -14.74
CA VAL A 128 5.33 11.81 -14.69
C VAL A 128 6.09 11.88 -16.00
N ALA A 129 5.73 12.81 -16.87
CA ALA A 129 6.23 12.89 -18.22
C ALA A 129 6.04 11.57 -19.00
N ASP A 130 7.11 10.99 -19.52
CA ASP A 130 7.14 9.71 -20.23
C ASP A 130 7.31 8.48 -19.33
N LEU A 131 7.38 8.69 -18.00
CA LEU A 131 7.52 7.64 -17.01
C LEU A 131 6.17 7.22 -16.45
N THR A 132 5.91 5.92 -16.45
CA THR A 132 4.73 5.31 -15.86
C THR A 132 5.11 4.24 -14.86
N LEU A 133 4.42 4.17 -13.73
CA LEU A 133 4.58 3.15 -12.71
C LEU A 133 3.19 2.61 -12.35
N ASP A 134 2.99 1.32 -12.56
CA ASP A 134 1.79 0.61 -12.14
C ASP A 134 2.03 0.03 -10.73
N PRO A 135 1.29 0.50 -9.70
CA PRO A 135 1.49 0.03 -8.33
C PRO A 135 1.02 -1.40 -8.09
N VAL A 136 0.20 -1.96 -8.97
CA VAL A 136 -0.34 -3.32 -8.81
C VAL A 136 0.57 -4.35 -9.44
N SER A 137 0.95 -4.14 -10.71
CA SER A 137 1.84 -5.05 -11.43
C SER A 137 3.31 -4.80 -11.13
N HIS A 138 3.64 -3.72 -10.41
CA HIS A 138 4.99 -3.22 -10.19
C HIS A 138 5.77 -2.92 -11.48
N HIS A 139 5.03 -2.73 -12.57
CA HIS A 139 5.60 -2.49 -13.87
C HIS A 139 5.98 -1.02 -14.01
N VAL A 140 7.22 -0.76 -14.40
CA VAL A 140 7.73 0.60 -14.64
C VAL A 140 8.12 0.70 -16.10
N VAL A 141 7.61 1.72 -16.78
CA VAL A 141 7.89 1.98 -18.20
C VAL A 141 8.32 3.43 -18.35
N ARG A 142 9.39 3.68 -19.10
CA ARG A 142 9.83 5.01 -19.52
C ARG A 142 10.09 5.04 -21.01
N GLY A 143 9.48 5.99 -21.72
CA GLY A 143 9.62 6.12 -23.16
C GLY A 143 9.27 4.83 -23.94
N GLY A 144 8.28 4.07 -23.47
CA GLY A 144 7.86 2.79 -24.05
C GLY A 144 8.74 1.59 -23.68
N ARG A 145 9.81 1.77 -22.89
CA ARG A 145 10.71 0.68 -22.46
C ARG A 145 10.42 0.27 -21.01
N THR A 146 10.34 -1.03 -20.76
CA THR A 146 10.24 -1.57 -19.40
C THR A 146 11.55 -1.38 -18.64
N ILE A 147 11.46 -0.85 -17.43
CA ILE A 147 12.59 -0.60 -16.53
C ILE A 147 12.56 -1.59 -15.36
N HIS A 148 13.60 -2.39 -15.24
CA HIS A 148 13.73 -3.35 -14.14
C HIS A 148 14.38 -2.69 -12.92
N LEU A 149 13.59 -2.50 -11.88
CA LEU A 149 14.01 -1.90 -10.61
C LEU A 149 14.16 -2.95 -9.52
N THR A 150 15.14 -2.74 -8.63
CA THR A 150 15.18 -3.47 -7.36
C THR A 150 14.03 -3.02 -6.46
N ARG A 151 13.75 -3.79 -5.40
CA ARG A 151 12.71 -3.48 -4.41
C ARG A 151 12.84 -2.05 -3.84
N THR A 152 14.06 -1.67 -3.46
CA THR A 152 14.35 -0.35 -2.89
C THR A 152 14.20 0.78 -3.91
N GLU A 153 14.72 0.60 -5.12
CA GLU A 153 14.60 1.58 -6.21
C GLU A 153 13.12 1.80 -6.60
N TYR A 154 12.34 0.71 -6.67
CA TYR A 154 10.90 0.79 -6.93
C TYR A 154 10.18 1.57 -5.83
N ALA A 155 10.45 1.25 -4.55
CA ALA A 155 9.82 1.92 -3.41
C ALA A 155 10.13 3.43 -3.40
N LEU A 156 11.39 3.80 -3.64
CA LEU A 156 11.80 5.21 -3.78
C LEU A 156 11.07 5.91 -4.93
N LEU A 157 11.03 5.28 -6.10
CA LEU A 157 10.34 5.84 -7.25
C LEU A 157 8.85 6.02 -7.00
N ALA A 158 8.20 5.03 -6.39
CA ALA A 158 6.78 5.09 -6.06
C ALA A 158 6.44 6.23 -5.08
N VAL A 159 7.32 6.47 -4.09
CA VAL A 159 7.14 7.61 -3.17
C VAL A 159 7.30 8.93 -3.91
N LEU A 160 8.33 9.08 -4.72
CA LEU A 160 8.56 10.31 -5.49
C LEU A 160 7.41 10.60 -6.45
N MET A 161 6.94 9.59 -7.20
CA MET A 161 5.88 9.75 -8.20
C MET A 161 4.48 10.01 -7.60
N ARG A 162 4.30 9.86 -6.29
CA ARG A 162 3.07 10.30 -5.59
C ARG A 162 3.00 11.82 -5.38
N TYR A 163 4.14 12.49 -5.47
CA TYR A 163 4.29 13.93 -5.27
C TYR A 163 5.05 14.55 -6.44
N PRO A 164 4.48 14.51 -7.67
CA PRO A 164 5.15 15.01 -8.88
C PRO A 164 5.38 16.52 -8.76
N GLY A 165 6.62 16.94 -9.04
CA GLY A 165 7.05 18.35 -8.90
C GLY A 165 7.40 18.78 -7.49
N GLU A 166 6.90 18.13 -6.45
CA GLU A 166 7.15 18.49 -5.06
C GLU A 166 8.47 17.91 -4.53
N VAL A 167 9.03 18.59 -3.55
CA VAL A 167 10.24 18.14 -2.86
C VAL A 167 9.87 17.11 -1.78
N VAL A 168 10.30 15.89 -1.97
CA VAL A 168 10.20 14.84 -0.94
C VAL A 168 11.49 14.86 -0.11
N THR A 169 11.36 15.09 1.18
CA THR A 169 12.51 15.22 2.08
C THR A 169 13.25 13.88 2.24
N ARG A 170 14.55 13.96 2.55
CA ARG A 170 15.39 12.77 2.77
C ARG A 170 14.82 11.88 3.87
N SER A 171 14.40 12.48 4.99
CA SER A 171 13.79 11.75 6.11
C SER A 171 12.50 11.04 5.71
N ARG A 172 11.64 11.66 4.91
CA ARG A 172 10.42 11.03 4.40
C ARG A 172 10.73 9.85 3.49
N LEU A 173 11.72 9.97 2.61
CA LEU A 173 12.15 8.88 1.72
C LEU A 173 12.73 7.71 2.52
N THR A 174 13.60 7.98 3.48
CA THR A 174 14.18 6.91 4.32
C THR A 174 13.12 6.21 5.15
N GLN A 175 12.24 6.93 5.85
CA GLN A 175 11.14 6.35 6.63
C GLN A 175 10.15 5.55 5.80
N SER A 176 9.95 5.92 4.52
CA SER A 176 9.02 5.20 3.63
C SER A 176 9.59 3.91 3.06
N VAL A 177 10.92 3.74 3.06
CA VAL A 177 11.60 2.64 2.36
C VAL A 177 12.33 1.71 3.31
N TRP A 178 12.79 2.22 4.46
CA TRP A 178 13.50 1.44 5.47
C TRP A 178 12.83 1.52 6.83
N THR A 179 12.79 0.42 7.55
CA THR A 179 12.41 0.37 8.96
C THR A 179 13.69 0.49 9.80
N GLY A 180 13.98 1.65 10.30
CA GLY A 180 15.14 1.92 11.18
C GLY A 180 15.61 3.36 11.11
N ASP A 181 16.26 3.82 12.17
CA ASP A 181 16.89 5.13 12.27
C ASP A 181 18.41 4.99 12.16
N GLY A 182 19.05 5.89 11.39
CA GLY A 182 20.50 5.97 11.38
C GLY A 182 21.09 6.80 10.22
N GLU A 183 22.24 7.43 10.47
CA GLU A 183 23.01 8.17 9.45
C GLU A 183 23.43 7.29 8.25
N SER A 184 23.60 6.00 8.47
CA SER A 184 23.87 5.01 7.43
C SER A 184 22.80 4.98 6.33
N LEU A 185 21.54 5.28 6.66
CA LEU A 185 20.42 5.28 5.70
C LEU A 185 20.49 6.48 4.74
N SER A 186 21.06 7.58 5.14
CA SER A 186 21.22 8.76 4.26
C SER A 186 22.18 8.47 3.11
N THR A 187 23.30 7.81 3.38
CA THR A 187 24.26 7.39 2.35
C THR A 187 23.67 6.32 1.43
N ALA A 188 22.93 5.35 2.00
CA ALA A 188 22.24 4.33 1.23
C ALA A 188 21.20 4.94 0.28
N LEU A 189 20.47 5.97 0.72
CA LEU A 189 19.51 6.69 -0.12
C LEU A 189 20.19 7.26 -1.38
N ASP A 190 21.33 7.93 -1.23
CA ASP A 190 22.04 8.54 -2.36
C ASP A 190 22.49 7.50 -3.39
N VAL A 191 22.99 6.35 -2.93
CA VAL A 191 23.38 5.22 -3.80
C VAL A 191 22.18 4.70 -4.58
N HIS A 192 21.05 4.47 -3.91
CA HIS A 192 19.85 3.96 -4.57
C HIS A 192 19.24 4.98 -5.54
N VAL A 193 19.24 6.27 -5.20
CA VAL A 193 18.79 7.32 -6.13
C VAL A 193 19.72 7.43 -7.33
N HIS A 194 21.04 7.30 -7.15
CA HIS A 194 21.99 7.25 -8.25
C HIS A 194 21.72 6.08 -9.19
N ASN A 195 21.55 4.88 -8.64
CA ASN A 195 21.25 3.68 -9.43
C ASN A 195 19.91 3.79 -10.17
N LEU A 196 18.90 4.35 -9.49
CA LEU A 196 17.59 4.59 -10.08
C LEU A 196 17.69 5.56 -11.27
N ARG A 197 18.42 6.67 -11.15
CA ARG A 197 18.69 7.59 -12.25
C ARG A 197 19.35 6.87 -13.43
N ARG A 198 20.40 6.11 -13.18
CA ARG A 198 21.07 5.34 -14.24
C ARG A 198 20.13 4.47 -15.05
N LYS A 199 19.17 3.83 -14.35
CA LYS A 199 18.19 2.95 -15.03
C LYS A 199 17.12 3.73 -15.78
N LEU A 200 16.68 4.85 -15.22
CA LEU A 200 15.70 5.70 -15.87
C LEU A 200 16.27 6.47 -17.06
N ASP A 201 17.50 6.99 -16.96
CA ASP A 201 18.06 7.92 -17.94
C ASP A 201 18.65 7.22 -19.18
N VAL A 202 18.72 5.87 -19.22
CA VAL A 202 19.16 5.08 -20.38
C VAL A 202 18.33 5.35 -21.65
N THR A 203 17.13 5.89 -21.50
CA THR A 203 16.26 6.21 -22.65
C THR A 203 16.63 7.47 -23.42
N GLY A 204 17.66 8.21 -22.98
CA GLY A 204 18.13 9.45 -23.65
C GLY A 204 17.23 10.66 -23.41
N GLY A 205 16.20 10.54 -22.56
CA GLY A 205 15.35 11.65 -22.12
C GLY A 205 16.01 12.53 -21.07
N ALA A 206 15.45 13.71 -20.82
CA ALA A 206 15.90 14.57 -19.74
C ALA A 206 15.82 13.88 -18.38
N PRO A 207 16.77 14.17 -17.45
CA PRO A 207 16.75 13.61 -16.09
C PRO A 207 15.45 13.96 -15.37
N LEU A 208 14.70 12.93 -14.92
CA LEU A 208 13.42 13.14 -14.23
C LEU A 208 13.58 13.33 -12.73
N ILE A 209 14.57 12.71 -12.11
CA ILE A 209 14.79 12.85 -10.67
C ILE A 209 15.83 13.95 -10.42
N ARG A 210 15.40 14.99 -9.70
CA ARG A 210 16.25 16.15 -9.37
C ARG A 210 16.67 16.09 -7.90
N THR A 211 17.88 16.55 -7.61
CA THR A 211 18.34 16.77 -6.22
C THR A 211 18.08 18.22 -5.86
N ILE A 212 17.37 18.43 -4.76
CA ILE A 212 17.17 19.74 -4.15
C ILE A 212 18.13 19.83 -2.96
N ARG A 213 19.22 20.54 -3.15
CA ARG A 213 20.32 20.62 -2.17
C ARG A 213 19.79 21.02 -0.79
N GLY A 214 20.21 20.31 0.24
CA GLY A 214 19.79 20.52 1.63
C GLY A 214 18.37 20.06 1.98
N SER A 215 17.53 19.67 1.00
CA SER A 215 16.12 19.31 1.24
C SER A 215 15.80 17.84 0.91
N GLY A 216 16.09 17.40 -0.32
CA GLY A 216 15.72 16.05 -0.72
C GLY A 216 15.72 15.85 -2.23
N TYR A 217 14.70 15.16 -2.74
CA TYR A 217 14.58 14.83 -4.15
C TYR A 217 13.17 15.17 -4.67
N ALA A 218 13.09 15.49 -5.94
CA ALA A 218 11.81 15.69 -6.65
C ALA A 218 11.83 14.92 -7.97
N VAL A 219 10.66 14.45 -8.44
CA VAL A 219 10.49 13.84 -9.74
C VAL A 219 9.64 14.74 -10.63
N GLY A 220 10.05 14.88 -11.89
CA GLY A 220 9.38 15.74 -12.87
C GLY A 220 10.30 16.82 -13.44
N TYR A 221 9.82 17.45 -14.51
CA TYR A 221 10.53 18.62 -15.05
C TYR A 221 10.32 19.83 -14.13
N PRO A 222 11.28 20.77 -14.04
CA PRO A 222 11.00 22.06 -13.43
C PRO A 222 9.85 22.71 -14.21
N ASP A 223 8.93 23.34 -13.49
CA ASP A 223 7.90 24.16 -14.09
C ASP A 223 8.57 25.18 -15.06
N GLN A 224 8.04 25.23 -16.29
CA GLN A 224 8.45 26.25 -17.25
C GLN A 224 7.84 27.59 -16.87
#